data_f7cdc29b0b097abe932bfd7a3ccfe64c
#
_entry.id   f7cdc29b0b097abe932bfd7a3ccfe64c
#
_cell.length_a   1.000
_cell.length_b   1.000
_cell.length_c   1.000
_cell.angle_alpha   90.00
_cell.angle_beta   90.00
_cell.angle_gamma   90.00
#
_symmetry.space_group_name_H-M   'P 1'
#
loop_
_entity.id
_entity.type
_entity.pdbx_description
1 polymer ?
#
loop_
_entity_poly.entity_id
_entity_poly.type
_entity_poly.pdbx_seq_one_letter_code
_entity_poly.pdbx_strand_id
1 'polypeptide(L)'
;QRVIHLINMHQLALHALHVAMMKGQCNQYLWIDSTTLPVCKNQRIQRHKSLAKIASRGKSSMGWFYGCKLHLVMNQFGEIVNSALSNGHIADIKMVEQLVEGFEAKLYADRGYISQDLKSKLKEQGVDLITYHRKNMQSIQLSASDEYHLKQRNKIETLFSLLKGQYNLVTSKARSIHGFLSGIYASLCAYQLTHRNKPTIQIMESVA
;
A
#
# COMPACT_ATOMS: atom_id res chain seq x y z
N GLN A 1 -23.87 14.93 1.11
CA GLN A 1 -24.58 13.75 0.58
C GLN A 1 -24.51 13.67 -0.94
N ARG A 2 -24.70 14.78 -1.68
CA ARG A 2 -24.69 14.83 -3.15
C ARG A 2 -23.34 14.44 -3.75
N VAL A 3 -22.22 14.89 -3.16
CA VAL A 3 -20.86 14.54 -3.60
C VAL A 3 -20.56 13.05 -3.40
N ILE A 4 -20.99 12.47 -2.27
CA ILE A 4 -20.82 11.03 -2.00
C ILE A 4 -21.63 10.19 -2.99
N HIS A 5 -22.82 10.64 -3.39
CA HIS A 5 -23.62 9.95 -4.39
C HIS A 5 -22.94 9.98 -5.78
N LEU A 6 -22.40 11.11 -6.20
CA LEU A 6 -21.63 11.24 -7.44
C LEU A 6 -20.39 10.35 -7.44
N ILE A 7 -19.63 10.30 -6.33
CA ILE A 7 -18.47 9.40 -6.19
C ILE A 7 -18.89 7.94 -6.35
N ASN A 8 -20.01 7.53 -5.75
CA ASN A 8 -20.52 6.17 -5.87
C ASN A 8 -20.90 5.78 -7.31
N MET A 9 -21.44 6.71 -8.07
CA MET A 9 -21.80 6.48 -9.48
C MET A 9 -20.57 6.35 -10.39
N HIS A 10 -19.45 6.94 -10.00
CA HIS A 10 -18.22 6.99 -10.82
C HIS A 10 -17.12 6.02 -10.33
N GLN A 11 -17.45 5.00 -9.54
CA GLN A 11 -16.45 4.04 -9.02
C GLN A 11 -15.60 3.44 -10.14
N LEU A 12 -16.20 3.00 -11.24
CA LEU A 12 -15.47 2.40 -12.36
C LEU A 12 -14.54 3.41 -13.05
N ALA A 13 -15.00 4.65 -13.22
CA ALA A 13 -14.17 5.72 -13.80
C ALA A 13 -12.99 6.09 -12.89
N LEU A 14 -13.21 6.17 -11.57
CA LEU A 14 -12.15 6.42 -10.60
C LEU A 14 -11.13 5.26 -10.57
N HIS A 15 -11.60 4.02 -10.66
CA HIS A 15 -10.72 2.86 -10.74
C HIS A 15 -9.90 2.90 -12.04
N ALA A 16 -10.53 3.13 -13.19
CA ALA A 16 -9.85 3.23 -14.47
C ALA A 16 -8.80 4.36 -14.48
N LEU A 17 -9.15 5.51 -13.92
CA LEU A 17 -8.22 6.64 -13.76
C LEU A 17 -7.04 6.24 -12.88
N HIS A 18 -7.28 5.61 -11.73
CA HIS A 18 -6.22 5.15 -10.84
C HIS A 18 -5.27 4.18 -11.55
N VAL A 19 -5.82 3.18 -12.25
CA VAL A 19 -5.02 2.20 -13.02
C VAL A 19 -4.22 2.89 -14.12
N ALA A 20 -4.81 3.85 -14.84
CA ALA A 20 -4.12 4.59 -15.88
C ALA A 20 -2.96 5.44 -15.33
N MET A 21 -3.11 5.97 -14.11
CA MET A 21 -2.08 6.76 -13.44
C MET A 21 -0.92 5.92 -12.89
N MET A 22 -1.11 4.63 -12.67
CA MET A 22 -0.07 3.69 -12.25
C MET A 22 0.81 3.20 -13.41
N LYS A 23 0.41 3.38 -14.66
CA LYS A 23 1.15 2.91 -15.85
C LYS A 23 2.26 3.88 -16.27
N GLY A 24 3.33 3.31 -16.83
CA GLY A 24 4.38 4.08 -17.51
C GLY A 24 5.43 4.72 -16.62
N GLN A 25 5.53 4.32 -15.37
CA GLN A 25 6.54 4.82 -14.44
C GLN A 25 7.85 4.01 -14.55
N CYS A 26 9.00 4.68 -14.47
CA CYS A 26 10.29 4.02 -14.29
C CYS A 26 10.44 3.59 -12.83
N ASN A 27 10.52 2.29 -12.58
CA ASN A 27 10.46 1.71 -11.24
C ASN A 27 11.71 0.90 -10.94
N GLN A 28 12.80 1.57 -10.61
CA GLN A 28 14.05 0.92 -10.23
C GLN A 28 14.07 0.50 -8.76
N TYR A 29 13.51 1.34 -7.90
CA TYR A 29 13.40 1.12 -6.46
C TYR A 29 11.94 1.23 -6.03
N LEU A 30 11.47 0.20 -5.33
CA LEU A 30 10.09 0.09 -4.86
C LEU A 30 10.06 -0.09 -3.34
N TRP A 31 9.07 0.50 -2.70
CA TRP A 31 8.72 0.26 -1.31
C TRP A 31 7.33 -0.30 -1.23
N ILE A 32 7.15 -1.34 -0.43
CA ILE A 32 5.84 -1.95 -0.18
C ILE A 32 5.49 -1.88 1.30
N ASP A 33 4.25 -1.53 1.58
CA ASP A 33 3.69 -1.61 2.92
C ASP A 33 2.16 -1.68 2.87
N SER A 34 1.53 -1.95 4.01
CA SER A 34 0.09 -2.00 4.14
C SER A 34 -0.43 -1.12 5.27
N THR A 35 -1.68 -0.68 5.12
CA THR A 35 -2.36 0.03 6.20
C THR A 35 -3.74 -0.54 6.43
N THR A 36 -4.16 -0.57 7.69
CA THR A 36 -5.50 -1.01 8.07
C THR A 36 -6.55 0.06 7.75
N LEU A 37 -7.68 -0.40 7.25
CA LEU A 37 -8.88 0.40 7.01
C LEU A 37 -10.04 -0.16 7.85
N PRO A 38 -10.15 0.24 9.13
CA PRO A 38 -11.23 -0.19 9.99
C PRO A 38 -12.58 0.34 9.49
N VAL A 39 -13.58 -0.52 9.39
CA VAL A 39 -14.93 -0.16 8.91
C VAL A 39 -15.92 0.13 10.04
N CYS A 40 -15.64 -0.36 11.24
CA CYS A 40 -16.39 -0.03 12.44
C CYS A 40 -15.55 -0.29 13.72
N LYS A 41 -16.02 0.24 14.84
CA LYS A 41 -15.46 -0.09 16.16
C LYS A 41 -15.74 -1.56 16.49
N ASN A 42 -14.84 -2.23 17.23
CA ASN A 42 -14.93 -3.65 17.57
C ASN A 42 -16.27 -4.03 18.24
N GLN A 43 -16.83 -3.16 19.09
CA GLN A 43 -18.13 -3.35 19.73
C GLN A 43 -19.32 -3.42 18.76
N ARG A 44 -19.16 -2.95 17.51
CA ARG A 44 -20.21 -2.88 16.50
C ARG A 44 -20.14 -3.97 15.44
N ILE A 45 -19.18 -4.88 15.52
CA ILE A 45 -18.93 -5.90 14.48
C ILE A 45 -20.18 -6.72 14.19
N GLN A 46 -20.85 -7.22 15.22
CA GLN A 46 -22.07 -8.05 15.06
C GLN A 46 -23.21 -7.34 14.36
N ARG A 47 -23.29 -6.01 14.47
CA ARG A 47 -24.33 -5.17 13.85
C ARG A 47 -23.93 -4.64 12.48
N HIS A 48 -22.64 -4.79 12.10
CA HIS A 48 -22.11 -4.22 10.85
C HIS A 48 -22.37 -5.15 9.68
N LYS A 49 -23.40 -4.83 8.86
CA LYS A 49 -23.81 -5.65 7.70
C LYS A 49 -23.27 -5.11 6.37
N SER A 50 -23.09 -3.79 6.23
CA SER A 50 -22.83 -3.11 4.95
C SER A 50 -21.57 -3.56 4.24
N LEU A 51 -20.50 -3.86 4.98
CA LEU A 51 -19.20 -4.24 4.43
C LEU A 51 -18.76 -5.66 4.86
N ALA A 52 -19.69 -6.47 5.39
CA ALA A 52 -19.37 -7.80 5.91
C ALA A 52 -18.80 -8.76 4.85
N LYS A 53 -19.11 -8.55 3.57
CA LYS A 53 -18.58 -9.37 2.46
C LYS A 53 -17.10 -9.15 2.19
N ILE A 54 -16.55 -7.98 2.55
CA ILE A 54 -15.16 -7.59 2.25
C ILE A 54 -14.33 -7.32 3.51
N ALA A 55 -14.97 -7.14 4.66
CA ALA A 55 -14.30 -6.87 5.93
C ALA A 55 -14.14 -8.14 6.76
N SER A 56 -13.05 -8.25 7.49
CA SER A 56 -12.82 -9.32 8.46
C SER A 56 -12.05 -8.83 9.68
N ARG A 57 -12.03 -9.62 10.76
CA ARG A 57 -11.15 -9.35 11.90
C ARG A 57 -9.70 -9.56 11.49
N GLY A 58 -8.86 -8.58 11.81
CA GLY A 58 -7.43 -8.64 11.65
C GLY A 58 -6.71 -8.11 12.89
N LYS A 59 -5.42 -8.40 12.98
CA LYS A 59 -4.54 -7.91 14.03
C LYS A 59 -3.46 -7.02 13.40
N SER A 60 -3.22 -5.86 13.97
CA SER A 60 -2.13 -4.96 13.62
C SER A 60 -1.26 -4.70 14.84
N SER A 61 -0.18 -3.93 14.69
CA SER A 61 0.63 -3.43 15.82
C SER A 61 -0.19 -2.61 16.82
N MET A 62 -1.26 -1.96 16.36
CA MET A 62 -2.17 -1.17 17.21
C MET A 62 -3.30 -1.99 17.82
N GLY A 63 -3.34 -3.32 17.63
CA GLY A 63 -4.35 -4.21 18.18
C GLY A 63 -5.31 -4.79 17.14
N TRP A 64 -6.46 -5.31 17.64
CA TRP A 64 -7.49 -5.91 16.82
C TRP A 64 -8.35 -4.86 16.12
N PHE A 65 -8.65 -5.09 14.85
CA PHE A 65 -9.56 -4.27 14.06
C PHE A 65 -10.51 -5.14 13.25
N TYR A 66 -11.60 -4.56 12.76
CA TYR A 66 -12.50 -5.18 11.80
C TYR A 66 -12.57 -4.30 10.55
N GLY A 67 -12.12 -4.85 9.42
CA GLY A 67 -12.04 -4.08 8.18
C GLY A 67 -11.23 -4.76 7.09
N CYS A 68 -10.62 -3.94 6.27
CA CYS A 68 -9.74 -4.32 5.17
C CYS A 68 -8.31 -3.83 5.43
N LYS A 69 -7.37 -4.26 4.60
CA LYS A 69 -6.03 -3.69 4.47
C LYS A 69 -5.84 -3.15 3.07
N LEU A 70 -5.30 -1.96 2.96
CA LEU A 70 -4.82 -1.39 1.71
C LEU A 70 -3.32 -1.59 1.62
N HIS A 71 -2.89 -2.29 0.60
CA HIS A 71 -1.49 -2.52 0.28
C HIS A 71 -1.10 -1.58 -0.85
N LEU A 72 0.04 -0.92 -0.73
CA LEU A 72 0.57 0.00 -1.74
C LEU A 72 2.00 -0.36 -2.09
N VAL A 73 2.33 -0.18 -3.36
CA VAL A 73 3.70 -0.14 -3.86
C VAL A 73 3.99 1.27 -4.34
N MET A 74 5.06 1.84 -3.84
CA MET A 74 5.52 3.20 -4.14
C MET A 74 6.89 3.14 -4.80
N ASN A 75 7.14 3.97 -5.81
CA ASN A 75 8.45 4.11 -6.45
C ASN A 75 9.32 5.19 -5.80
N GLN A 76 10.55 5.37 -6.32
CA GLN A 76 11.52 6.36 -5.83
C GLN A 76 11.05 7.82 -5.93
N PHE A 77 10.06 8.10 -6.75
CA PHE A 77 9.47 9.43 -6.93
C PHE A 77 8.29 9.71 -6.00
N GLY A 78 7.93 8.75 -5.12
CA GLY A 78 6.79 8.89 -4.22
C GLY A 78 5.44 8.59 -4.89
N GLU A 79 5.44 8.03 -6.09
CA GLU A 79 4.23 7.71 -6.84
C GLU A 79 3.73 6.31 -6.48
N ILE A 80 2.41 6.15 -6.42
CA ILE A 80 1.78 4.85 -6.24
C ILE A 80 1.81 4.12 -7.58
N VAL A 81 2.57 3.03 -7.67
CA VAL A 81 2.72 2.24 -8.89
C VAL A 81 1.86 0.99 -8.91
N ASN A 82 1.44 0.51 -7.75
CA ASN A 82 0.43 -0.53 -7.63
C ASN A 82 -0.31 -0.45 -6.29
N SER A 83 -1.52 -1.01 -6.27
CA SER A 83 -2.34 -1.05 -5.06
C SER A 83 -3.26 -2.27 -5.05
N ALA A 84 -3.50 -2.82 -3.87
CA ALA A 84 -4.47 -3.89 -3.68
C ALA A 84 -5.21 -3.75 -2.35
N LEU A 85 -6.43 -4.24 -2.31
CA LEU A 85 -7.24 -4.32 -1.10
C LEU A 85 -7.41 -5.79 -0.70
N SER A 86 -7.14 -6.10 0.56
CA SER A 86 -7.39 -7.43 1.12
C SER A 86 -8.30 -7.38 2.33
N ASN A 87 -8.89 -8.53 2.69
CA ASN A 87 -9.59 -8.68 3.94
C ASN A 87 -8.61 -8.53 5.12
N GLY A 88 -9.08 -8.03 6.26
CA GLY A 88 -8.24 -7.72 7.42
C GLY A 88 -7.40 -8.88 7.97
N HIS A 89 -7.85 -10.13 7.78
CA HIS A 89 -7.13 -11.33 8.26
C HIS A 89 -6.00 -11.81 7.33
N ILE A 90 -5.96 -11.32 6.09
CA ILE A 90 -4.94 -11.75 5.11
C ILE A 90 -3.57 -11.21 5.55
N ALA A 91 -2.56 -12.08 5.56
CA ALA A 91 -1.19 -11.68 5.85
C ALA A 91 -0.62 -10.85 4.69
N ASP A 92 0.07 -9.76 5.01
CA ASP A 92 0.57 -8.79 4.02
C ASP A 92 1.50 -9.44 2.99
N ILE A 93 2.29 -10.41 3.42
CA ILE A 93 3.21 -11.17 2.58
C ILE A 93 2.53 -11.90 1.41
N LYS A 94 1.25 -12.30 1.56
CA LYS A 94 0.49 -12.99 0.51
C LYS A 94 0.10 -12.08 -0.65
N MET A 95 0.18 -10.77 -0.46
CA MET A 95 -0.20 -9.81 -1.48
C MET A 95 0.97 -9.38 -2.36
N VAL A 96 2.21 -9.73 -1.97
CA VAL A 96 3.43 -9.19 -2.62
C VAL A 96 3.53 -9.63 -4.07
N GLU A 97 3.44 -10.93 -4.35
CA GLU A 97 3.59 -11.47 -5.71
C GLU A 97 2.68 -10.75 -6.72
N GLN A 98 1.40 -10.62 -6.38
CA GLN A 98 0.42 -9.92 -7.22
C GLN A 98 0.74 -8.42 -7.38
N LEU A 99 1.28 -7.79 -6.33
CA LEU A 99 1.54 -6.35 -6.33
C LEU A 99 2.77 -5.96 -7.15
N VAL A 100 3.71 -6.88 -7.31
CA VAL A 100 4.97 -6.62 -8.04
C VAL A 100 5.07 -7.37 -9.36
N GLU A 101 4.00 -8.02 -9.77
CA GLU A 101 3.92 -8.72 -11.06
C GLU A 101 4.24 -7.77 -12.23
N GLY A 102 5.19 -8.16 -13.08
CA GLY A 102 5.62 -7.37 -14.22
C GLY A 102 6.60 -6.23 -13.93
N PHE A 103 7.10 -6.12 -12.69
CA PHE A 103 8.19 -5.20 -12.36
C PHE A 103 9.55 -5.90 -12.38
N GLU A 104 10.57 -5.18 -12.81
CA GLU A 104 11.98 -5.54 -12.65
C GLU A 104 12.61 -4.46 -11.76
N ALA A 105 12.78 -4.75 -10.45
CA ALA A 105 13.15 -3.72 -9.47
C ALA A 105 13.72 -4.31 -8.18
N LYS A 106 14.35 -3.46 -7.37
CA LYS A 106 14.63 -3.74 -5.96
C LYS A 106 13.42 -3.36 -5.11
N LEU A 107 12.86 -4.31 -4.37
CA LEU A 107 11.71 -4.13 -3.50
C LEU A 107 12.15 -4.07 -2.03
N TYR A 108 11.94 -2.94 -1.39
CA TYR A 108 12.26 -2.73 0.02
C TYR A 108 11.01 -2.89 0.88
N ALA A 109 11.09 -3.77 1.89
CA ALA A 109 9.96 -4.10 2.74
C ALA A 109 10.34 -4.21 4.22
N ASP A 110 9.32 -4.22 5.10
CA ASP A 110 9.52 -4.45 6.53
C ASP A 110 9.85 -5.91 6.84
N ARG A 111 10.31 -6.17 8.07
CA ARG A 111 10.61 -7.51 8.60
C ARG A 111 9.42 -8.47 8.58
N GLY A 112 8.20 -7.95 8.48
CA GLY A 112 6.99 -8.75 8.28
C GLY A 112 6.93 -9.50 6.94
N TYR A 113 7.71 -9.05 5.96
CA TYR A 113 7.79 -9.63 4.62
C TYR A 113 8.93 -10.65 4.45
N ILE A 114 9.64 -11.01 5.52
CA ILE A 114 10.73 -11.98 5.47
C ILE A 114 10.18 -13.38 5.19
N SER A 115 10.49 -13.92 4.02
CA SER A 115 10.23 -15.30 3.60
C SER A 115 11.25 -15.69 2.54
N GLN A 116 11.91 -16.81 2.75
CA GLN A 116 12.89 -17.32 1.77
C GLN A 116 12.19 -17.78 0.49
N ASP A 117 11.04 -18.45 0.63
CA ASP A 117 10.22 -18.87 -0.51
C ASP A 117 9.77 -17.67 -1.36
N LEU A 118 9.23 -16.62 -0.73
CA LEU A 118 8.85 -15.40 -1.43
C LEU A 118 10.06 -14.76 -2.13
N LYS A 119 11.19 -14.66 -1.45
CA LYS A 119 12.41 -14.07 -2.01
C LYS A 119 12.88 -14.79 -3.26
N SER A 120 12.86 -16.14 -3.24
CA SER A 120 13.23 -16.96 -4.40
C SER A 120 12.28 -16.75 -5.57
N LYS A 121 10.97 -16.80 -5.34
CA LYS A 121 9.95 -16.57 -6.36
C LYS A 121 10.04 -15.18 -6.99
N LEU A 122 10.21 -14.15 -6.19
CA LEU A 122 10.33 -12.79 -6.69
C LEU A 122 11.60 -12.60 -7.51
N LYS A 123 12.70 -13.24 -7.11
CA LYS A 123 13.97 -13.17 -7.86
C LYS A 123 13.82 -13.79 -9.26
N GLU A 124 13.06 -14.87 -9.40
CA GLU A 124 12.74 -15.48 -10.71
C GLU A 124 11.93 -14.53 -11.61
N GLN A 125 11.16 -13.63 -11.01
CA GLN A 125 10.36 -12.60 -11.68
C GLN A 125 11.14 -11.29 -11.94
N GLY A 126 12.43 -11.23 -11.59
CA GLY A 126 13.24 -10.02 -11.75
C GLY A 126 13.13 -9.01 -10.59
N VAL A 127 12.47 -9.39 -9.49
CA VAL A 127 12.33 -8.52 -8.30
C VAL A 127 13.25 -9.00 -7.18
N ASP A 128 14.15 -8.14 -6.72
CA ASP A 128 15.04 -8.43 -5.59
C ASP A 128 14.44 -7.90 -4.28
N LEU A 129 13.93 -8.80 -3.44
CA LEU A 129 13.33 -8.45 -2.14
C LEU A 129 14.40 -8.20 -1.09
N ILE A 130 14.45 -6.98 -0.57
CA ILE A 130 15.40 -6.53 0.44
C ILE A 130 14.66 -6.12 1.71
N THR A 131 15.06 -6.75 2.83
CA THR A 131 14.47 -6.49 4.15
C THR A 131 15.57 -6.41 5.21
N TYR A 132 15.30 -5.76 6.34
CA TYR A 132 16.17 -5.89 7.50
C TYR A 132 16.13 -7.32 8.06
N HIS A 133 17.28 -7.83 8.47
CA HIS A 133 17.35 -9.14 9.14
C HIS A 133 16.74 -9.09 10.55
N ARG A 134 16.18 -10.22 10.99
CA ARG A 134 15.83 -10.40 12.40
C ARG A 134 17.10 -10.68 13.21
N LYS A 135 17.11 -10.30 14.48
CA LYS A 135 18.25 -10.52 15.38
C LYS A 135 18.77 -11.96 15.43
N ASN A 136 17.91 -12.93 15.14
CA ASN A 136 18.23 -14.38 15.21
C ASN A 136 18.56 -14.97 13.83
N MET A 137 18.74 -14.16 12.78
CA MET A 137 19.11 -14.64 11.44
C MET A 137 20.58 -14.28 11.18
N GLN A 138 21.27 -15.13 10.39
CA GLN A 138 22.62 -14.76 9.90
C GLN A 138 22.55 -13.41 9.20
N SER A 139 23.39 -12.48 9.63
CA SER A 139 23.49 -11.16 9.03
C SER A 139 24.11 -11.29 7.64
N ILE A 140 23.30 -11.11 6.61
CA ILE A 140 23.83 -10.86 5.27
C ILE A 140 24.19 -9.37 5.25
N GLN A 141 25.42 -9.07 4.91
CA GLN A 141 25.89 -7.70 4.81
C GLN A 141 25.16 -7.02 3.65
N LEU A 142 24.32 -6.04 3.96
CA LEU A 142 23.63 -5.23 2.97
C LEU A 142 24.63 -4.25 2.34
N SER A 143 24.44 -3.93 1.06
CA SER A 143 25.19 -2.83 0.45
C SER A 143 24.82 -1.50 1.11
N ALA A 144 25.72 -0.53 1.10
CA ALA A 144 25.44 0.81 1.62
C ALA A 144 24.23 1.46 0.94
N SER A 145 24.04 1.20 -0.36
CA SER A 145 22.86 1.62 -1.13
C SER A 145 21.58 0.97 -0.60
N ASP A 146 21.57 -0.33 -0.34
CA ASP A 146 20.38 -1.03 0.15
C ASP A 146 20.03 -0.61 1.57
N GLU A 147 21.01 -0.35 2.43
CA GLU A 147 20.76 0.24 3.74
C GLU A 147 20.13 1.63 3.64
N TYR A 148 20.62 2.47 2.73
CA TYR A 148 20.04 3.78 2.48
C TYR A 148 18.57 3.68 2.07
N HIS A 149 18.25 2.83 1.10
CA HIS A 149 16.89 2.65 0.62
C HIS A 149 15.97 2.01 1.68
N LEU A 150 16.47 1.09 2.51
CA LEU A 150 15.70 0.56 3.64
C LEU A 150 15.36 1.65 4.67
N LYS A 151 16.27 2.58 4.94
CA LYS A 151 16.00 3.75 5.81
C LYS A 151 14.93 4.68 5.20
N GLN A 152 14.81 4.74 3.88
CA GLN A 152 13.80 5.53 3.19
C GLN A 152 12.38 4.90 3.24
N ARG A 153 12.21 3.71 3.80
CA ARG A 153 10.92 3.04 3.92
C ARG A 153 9.87 3.88 4.69
N ASN A 154 10.30 4.73 5.61
CA ASN A 154 9.40 5.66 6.31
C ASN A 154 8.62 6.59 5.36
N LYS A 155 9.04 6.74 4.10
CA LYS A 155 8.31 7.54 3.09
C LYS A 155 6.96 6.93 2.75
N ILE A 156 6.85 5.60 2.70
CA ILE A 156 5.55 4.95 2.46
C ILE A 156 4.62 5.12 3.67
N GLU A 157 5.17 5.19 4.90
CA GLU A 157 4.41 5.53 6.10
C GLU A 157 3.88 6.97 6.03
N THR A 158 4.72 7.90 5.54
CA THR A 158 4.31 9.29 5.28
C THR A 158 3.21 9.35 4.23
N LEU A 159 3.31 8.55 3.14
CA LEU A 159 2.26 8.42 2.14
C LEU A 159 0.93 8.00 2.78
N PHE A 160 0.93 6.96 3.63
CA PHE A 160 -0.30 6.55 4.33
C PHE A 160 -0.83 7.63 5.26
N SER A 161 0.03 8.38 5.92
CA SER A 161 -0.37 9.50 6.77
C SER A 161 -1.07 10.61 5.96
N LEU A 162 -0.51 10.97 4.80
CA LEU A 162 -1.12 11.92 3.86
C LEU A 162 -2.47 11.43 3.34
N LEU A 163 -2.54 10.17 2.90
CA LEU A 163 -3.78 9.58 2.41
C LEU A 163 -4.88 9.62 3.49
N LYS A 164 -4.55 9.29 4.73
CA LYS A 164 -5.50 9.30 5.85
C LYS A 164 -5.86 10.71 6.31
N GLY A 165 -4.91 11.63 6.36
CA GLY A 165 -5.09 12.99 6.86
C GLY A 165 -5.70 13.93 5.82
N GLN A 166 -5.02 14.11 4.69
CA GLN A 166 -5.41 15.10 3.67
C GLN A 166 -6.43 14.56 2.67
N TYR A 167 -6.34 13.28 2.31
CA TYR A 167 -7.16 12.69 1.25
C TYR A 167 -8.30 11.81 1.76
N ASN A 168 -8.61 11.86 3.06
CA ASN A 168 -9.75 11.18 3.69
C ASN A 168 -9.86 9.67 3.38
N LEU A 169 -8.73 8.97 3.29
CA LEU A 169 -8.71 7.53 3.02
C LEU A 169 -9.51 6.72 4.05
N VAL A 170 -9.59 7.19 5.28
CA VAL A 170 -10.33 6.51 6.36
C VAL A 170 -11.75 7.00 6.42
N THR A 171 -12.66 6.29 5.78
CA THR A 171 -14.09 6.60 5.86
C THR A 171 -14.86 5.46 6.52
N SER A 172 -14.95 5.47 7.82
CA SER A 172 -15.84 4.56 8.58
C SER A 172 -17.35 4.80 8.32
N LYS A 173 -17.70 5.69 7.39
CA LYS A 173 -19.08 6.10 7.11
C LYS A 173 -19.65 5.49 5.83
N ALA A 174 -18.91 4.66 5.12
CA ALA A 174 -19.42 4.01 3.91
C ALA A 174 -20.56 3.04 4.26
N ARG A 175 -21.67 3.19 3.56
CA ARG A 175 -22.90 2.38 3.75
C ARG A 175 -23.04 1.28 2.71
N SER A 176 -22.11 1.19 1.76
CA SER A 176 -22.06 0.19 0.70
C SER A 176 -20.63 -0.12 0.31
N ILE A 177 -20.41 -1.29 -0.31
CA ILE A 177 -19.10 -1.67 -0.85
C ILE A 177 -18.66 -0.68 -1.92
N HIS A 178 -19.56 -0.30 -2.82
CA HIS A 178 -19.28 0.69 -3.87
C HIS A 178 -18.81 2.03 -3.28
N GLY A 179 -19.50 2.55 -2.27
CA GLY A 179 -19.11 3.80 -1.61
C GLY A 179 -17.77 3.70 -0.90
N PHE A 180 -17.46 2.54 -0.31
CA PHE A 180 -16.17 2.29 0.32
C PHE A 180 -15.04 2.28 -0.71
N LEU A 181 -15.18 1.53 -1.79
CA LEU A 181 -14.19 1.46 -2.86
C LEU A 181 -14.02 2.80 -3.59
N SER A 182 -15.11 3.49 -3.87
CA SER A 182 -15.05 4.83 -4.50
C SER A 182 -14.26 5.82 -3.63
N GLY A 183 -14.44 5.79 -2.32
CA GLY A 183 -13.68 6.62 -1.39
C GLY A 183 -12.18 6.31 -1.43
N ILE A 184 -11.81 5.04 -1.48
CA ILE A 184 -10.40 4.63 -1.61
C ILE A 184 -9.83 5.13 -2.94
N TYR A 185 -10.48 4.84 -4.08
CA TYR A 185 -9.98 5.28 -5.38
C TYR A 185 -9.90 6.80 -5.50
N ALA A 186 -10.87 7.52 -4.96
CA ALA A 186 -10.85 8.99 -4.95
C ALA A 186 -9.64 9.53 -4.17
N SER A 187 -9.32 8.93 -3.01
CA SER A 187 -8.16 9.31 -2.21
C SER A 187 -6.85 9.02 -2.94
N LEU A 188 -6.71 7.86 -3.57
CA LEU A 188 -5.54 7.49 -4.34
C LEU A 188 -5.35 8.38 -5.57
N CYS A 189 -6.43 8.64 -6.33
CA CYS A 189 -6.39 9.54 -7.48
C CYS A 189 -6.04 10.98 -7.07
N ALA A 190 -6.62 11.49 -5.99
CA ALA A 190 -6.32 12.83 -5.50
C ALA A 190 -4.84 12.98 -5.11
N TYR A 191 -4.28 11.99 -4.42
CA TYR A 191 -2.85 11.96 -4.13
C TYR A 191 -2.02 11.97 -5.41
N GLN A 192 -2.28 11.06 -6.35
CA GLN A 192 -1.53 10.94 -7.60
C GLN A 192 -1.58 12.24 -8.42
N LEU A 193 -2.75 12.87 -8.55
CA LEU A 193 -2.92 14.12 -9.28
C LEU A 193 -2.13 15.29 -8.66
N THR A 194 -2.06 15.35 -7.34
CA THR A 194 -1.37 16.44 -6.64
C THR A 194 0.14 16.23 -6.52
N HIS A 195 0.63 14.99 -6.57
CA HIS A 195 2.04 14.67 -6.37
C HIS A 195 2.79 14.32 -7.65
N ARG A 196 2.09 14.03 -8.75
CA ARG A 196 2.70 13.64 -10.02
C ARG A 196 3.65 14.68 -10.63
N ASN A 197 3.48 15.95 -10.29
CA ASN A 197 4.27 17.07 -10.81
C ASN A 197 5.19 17.71 -9.77
N LYS A 198 5.26 17.14 -8.56
CA LYS A 198 6.16 17.66 -7.53
C LYS A 198 7.24 16.61 -7.29
N PRO A 199 8.50 16.87 -7.64
CA PRO A 199 9.63 16.04 -7.19
C PRO A 199 9.76 16.22 -5.68
N THR A 200 8.92 15.50 -4.93
CA THR A 200 8.83 15.66 -3.48
C THR A 200 10.06 15.04 -2.79
N ILE A 201 10.87 14.27 -3.52
CA ILE A 201 12.08 13.68 -2.96
C ILE A 201 13.07 13.45 -4.11
N GLN A 202 13.88 14.46 -4.41
CA GLN A 202 15.12 14.21 -5.13
C GLN A 202 16.05 13.40 -4.21
N ILE A 203 16.24 12.14 -4.56
CA ILE A 203 17.33 11.37 -4.00
C ILE A 203 18.57 11.91 -4.72
N MET A 204 19.31 12.81 -4.07
CA MET A 204 20.65 13.12 -4.52
C MET A 204 21.49 11.86 -4.37
N GLU A 205 21.85 11.22 -5.45
CA GLU A 205 22.95 10.28 -5.47
C GLU A 205 24.20 11.08 -5.07
N SER A 206 24.68 10.85 -3.86
CA SER A 206 26.02 11.33 -3.49
C SER A 206 26.99 10.56 -4.38
N VAL A 207 27.51 11.24 -5.37
CA VAL A 207 28.67 10.80 -6.13
C VAL A 207 29.79 10.56 -5.13
N ALA A 208 30.19 9.29 -4.96
CA ALA A 208 31.39 8.89 -4.25
C ALA A 208 32.60 9.13 -5.14
#